data_b7d302a08cf7560dbf659ac71e5dedb2
#
_entry.id   b7d302a08cf7560dbf659ac71e5dedb2
#
_cell.length_a   1.000
_cell.length_b   1.000
_cell.length_c   1.000
_cell.angle_alpha   90.00
_cell.angle_beta   90.00
_cell.angle_gamma   90.00
#
_symmetry.space_group_name_H-M   'P 1'
#
loop_
_entity.id
_entity.type
_entity.pdbx_description
1 polymer ?
#
loop_
_entity_poly.entity_id
_entity_poly.type
_entity_poly.pdbx_seq_one_letter_code
_entity_poly.pdbx_strand_id
1 'polypeptide(L)'
;DGNYYGKYSDEVVRGQYVLDKFEGYLPVEQDSRVNFNLLFPVTKNFHVKFGFIRGNELNFGFSIAGLYGGKDPYVKKRDPIKEIENKDAYKYVNSQKNSNLYKTSLRFLGEEGFYLQYANIDDNSNEFHIAYAQNRYMSVPLSIGRISRILDDISPNNIQSFTLTNLNADQQMYTVNIPRTDFKKFDAYKQTNALRESIAIYKTDPKAFRDHEYQPDINFPVIMNKFSPAIRSQIGGPDGFYFGEISIAAHTEIIVRRNINILATSGIGIYDTFQEIKLASDSILPHVRTDIVKYLQQSNKFNITRLQANYFQNPTKDIYTKISGGILEPMFMGVGGEAMWRPFGAPYAIGAEVWRVKQRAFRQLFSTRKYQTTTGHFNFYYREPNTRVLAHIKAGRFLAEDSGLSFNFSREFKSGANMGIFFSFTDISKEEFGEGSFDKGFFFNLPIQMFFEDYSRGMTGFGLRPLTRDGAQPLIHAQDLWSTTYGASINNIMKDWDDVYD
;
A
#
# COMPACT_ATOMS: atom_id res chain seq x y z
N ASP A 1 12.31 -21.93 -25.96
CA ASP A 1 12.61 -23.35 -25.73
C ASP A 1 11.38 -24.18 -26.06
N GLY A 2 11.53 -25.17 -26.92
CA GLY A 2 10.49 -26.12 -27.24
C GLY A 2 10.65 -27.38 -26.39
N ASN A 3 9.62 -27.73 -25.65
CA ASN A 3 9.59 -28.99 -24.92
C ASN A 3 8.76 -30.01 -25.73
N TYR A 4 9.33 -31.17 -25.97
CA TYR A 4 8.64 -32.28 -26.64
C TYR A 4 8.11 -33.24 -25.60
N TYR A 5 6.79 -33.41 -25.55
CA TYR A 5 6.17 -34.46 -24.76
C TYR A 5 6.00 -35.70 -25.61
N GLY A 6 6.73 -36.76 -25.26
CA GLY A 6 6.52 -38.07 -25.90
C GLY A 6 5.09 -38.55 -25.74
N LYS A 7 4.67 -39.47 -26.60
CA LYS A 7 3.42 -40.18 -26.41
C LYS A 7 3.60 -41.16 -25.24
N TYR A 8 3.17 -40.74 -24.06
CA TYR A 8 3.14 -41.62 -22.90
C TYR A 8 1.98 -42.62 -23.10
N SER A 9 2.20 -43.88 -22.70
CA SER A 9 1.08 -44.76 -22.46
C SER A 9 0.17 -44.21 -21.39
N ASP A 10 -1.11 -44.46 -21.48
CA ASP A 10 -2.06 -44.02 -20.46
C ASP A 10 -1.67 -44.46 -19.03
N GLU A 11 -0.99 -45.58 -18.90
CA GLU A 11 -0.46 -46.13 -17.68
C GLU A 11 0.63 -45.22 -17.05
N VAL A 12 1.50 -44.63 -17.87
CA VAL A 12 2.58 -43.75 -17.38
C VAL A 12 2.03 -42.40 -16.98
N VAL A 13 1.16 -41.81 -17.79
CA VAL A 13 0.59 -40.47 -17.52
C VAL A 13 -0.40 -40.49 -16.34
N ARG A 14 -1.18 -41.55 -16.26
CA ARG A 14 -2.22 -41.69 -15.25
C ARG A 14 -1.76 -42.39 -13.99
N GLY A 15 -0.73 -43.22 -14.09
CA GLY A 15 -0.25 -44.08 -13.00
C GLY A 15 -1.33 -45.06 -12.56
N GLN A 16 -1.22 -46.33 -12.87
CA GLN A 16 -2.28 -47.33 -12.60
C GLN A 16 -2.81 -47.24 -11.17
N TYR A 17 -1.91 -47.09 -10.20
CA TYR A 17 -2.28 -46.98 -8.81
C TYR A 17 -3.06 -45.72 -8.46
N VAL A 18 -2.90 -44.61 -9.20
CA VAL A 18 -3.63 -43.35 -9.03
C VAL A 18 -5.07 -43.54 -9.49
N LEU A 19 -5.30 -44.21 -10.64
CA LEU A 19 -6.63 -44.52 -11.14
C LEU A 19 -7.41 -45.41 -10.16
N ASP A 20 -6.74 -46.36 -9.55
CA ASP A 20 -7.35 -47.27 -8.57
C ASP A 20 -7.77 -46.56 -7.26
N LYS A 21 -7.13 -45.43 -6.95
CA LYS A 21 -7.44 -44.64 -5.73
C LYS A 21 -8.33 -43.45 -5.94
N PHE A 22 -8.35 -42.86 -7.13
CA PHE A 22 -9.06 -41.63 -7.43
C PHE A 22 -10.04 -41.86 -8.61
N GLU A 23 -11.21 -42.33 -8.27
CA GLU A 23 -12.32 -42.39 -9.23
C GLU A 23 -12.60 -40.98 -9.78
N GLY A 24 -12.57 -40.81 -11.10
CA GLY A 24 -12.83 -39.52 -11.75
C GLY A 24 -11.58 -38.76 -12.20
N TYR A 25 -10.40 -39.34 -12.12
CA TYR A 25 -9.20 -38.75 -12.71
C TYR A 25 -9.36 -38.60 -14.23
N LEU A 26 -9.45 -37.37 -14.73
CA LEU A 26 -9.59 -37.12 -16.16
C LEU A 26 -8.23 -37.28 -16.83
N PRO A 27 -8.18 -37.99 -17.99
CA PRO A 27 -6.96 -38.06 -18.77
C PRO A 27 -6.55 -36.67 -19.23
N VAL A 28 -5.24 -36.41 -19.20
CA VAL A 28 -4.69 -35.19 -19.76
C VAL A 28 -4.82 -35.24 -21.28
N GLU A 29 -5.73 -34.44 -21.85
CA GLU A 29 -5.86 -34.30 -23.29
C GLU A 29 -4.67 -33.54 -23.86
N GLN A 30 -4.14 -33.99 -24.96
CA GLN A 30 -2.95 -33.43 -25.58
C GLN A 30 -3.14 -33.38 -27.11
N ASP A 31 -3.43 -32.18 -27.62
CA ASP A 31 -3.63 -31.94 -29.04
C ASP A 31 -2.31 -31.75 -29.81
N SER A 32 -1.26 -31.34 -29.10
CA SER A 32 0.07 -31.15 -29.67
C SER A 32 1.16 -31.72 -28.77
N ARG A 33 2.19 -32.29 -29.39
CA ARG A 33 3.41 -32.73 -28.72
C ARG A 33 4.43 -31.62 -28.55
N VAL A 34 4.20 -30.45 -29.16
CA VAL A 34 5.12 -29.31 -29.14
C VAL A 34 4.54 -28.20 -28.30
N ASN A 35 5.36 -27.65 -27.41
CA ASN A 35 5.05 -26.50 -26.62
C ASN A 35 5.87 -25.29 -27.08
N PHE A 36 5.23 -24.14 -27.12
CA PHE A 36 5.90 -22.88 -27.41
C PHE A 36 5.86 -21.98 -26.16
N ASN A 37 7.01 -21.44 -25.79
CA ASN A 37 7.11 -20.49 -24.70
C ASN A 37 7.88 -19.26 -25.16
N LEU A 38 7.34 -18.09 -24.91
CA LEU A 38 7.99 -16.80 -25.09
C LEU A 38 8.32 -16.22 -23.73
N LEU A 39 9.59 -15.90 -23.52
CA LEU A 39 10.08 -15.26 -22.31
C LEU A 39 10.47 -13.82 -22.64
N PHE A 40 9.79 -12.87 -22.03
CA PHE A 40 10.05 -11.44 -22.19
C PHE A 40 10.77 -10.91 -20.96
N PRO A 41 12.03 -10.51 -21.06
CA PRO A 41 12.71 -9.80 -19.98
C PRO A 41 12.17 -8.36 -19.92
N VAL A 42 11.39 -8.06 -18.91
CA VAL A 42 10.91 -6.68 -18.65
C VAL A 42 12.02 -5.87 -17.98
N THR A 43 12.74 -6.51 -17.05
CA THR A 43 13.98 -6.01 -16.44
C THR A 43 14.94 -7.18 -16.23
N LYS A 44 16.17 -6.90 -15.73
CA LYS A 44 17.14 -7.96 -15.39
C LYS A 44 16.58 -9.00 -14.41
N ASN A 45 15.63 -8.60 -13.57
CA ASN A 45 15.14 -9.40 -12.46
C ASN A 45 13.66 -9.76 -12.58
N PHE A 46 12.96 -9.26 -13.58
CA PHE A 46 11.55 -9.53 -13.83
C PHE A 46 11.34 -9.99 -15.27
N HIS A 47 10.81 -11.20 -15.42
CA HIS A 47 10.51 -11.79 -16.70
C HIS A 47 9.05 -12.24 -16.73
N VAL A 48 8.41 -12.04 -17.87
CA VAL A 48 7.07 -12.54 -18.16
C VAL A 48 7.17 -13.66 -19.16
N LYS A 49 6.47 -14.75 -18.89
CA LYS A 49 6.42 -15.93 -19.75
C LYS A 49 5.00 -16.13 -20.27
N PHE A 50 4.88 -16.28 -21.57
CA PHE A 50 3.67 -16.77 -22.23
C PHE A 50 3.98 -18.11 -22.89
N GLY A 51 3.12 -19.07 -22.69
CA GLY A 51 3.29 -20.38 -23.26
C GLY A 51 2.00 -20.91 -23.87
N PHE A 52 2.13 -21.68 -24.94
CA PHE A 52 1.08 -22.52 -25.47
C PHE A 52 1.55 -23.97 -25.35
N ILE A 53 0.87 -24.73 -24.54
CA ILE A 53 1.28 -26.10 -24.19
C ILE A 53 0.17 -27.07 -24.52
N ARG A 54 0.57 -28.30 -24.89
CA ARG A 54 -0.32 -29.42 -25.25
C ARG A 54 -1.26 -29.15 -26.42
N GLY A 55 -1.13 -28.02 -27.12
CA GLY A 55 -2.00 -27.65 -28.23
C GLY A 55 -3.33 -27.00 -27.83
N ASN A 56 -3.66 -26.95 -26.56
CA ASN A 56 -4.95 -26.45 -26.05
C ASN A 56 -4.86 -25.63 -24.77
N GLU A 57 -3.67 -25.46 -24.19
CA GLU A 57 -3.51 -24.70 -22.95
C GLU A 57 -2.66 -23.44 -23.17
N LEU A 58 -3.14 -22.31 -22.67
CA LEU A 58 -2.35 -21.09 -22.51
C LEU A 58 -1.73 -21.06 -21.13
N ASN A 59 -0.41 -20.94 -21.08
CA ASN A 59 0.34 -20.78 -19.84
C ASN A 59 0.83 -19.34 -19.73
N PHE A 60 0.50 -18.71 -18.61
CA PHE A 60 1.02 -17.41 -18.25
C PHE A 60 1.84 -17.54 -16.97
N GLY A 61 3.04 -17.00 -16.96
CA GLY A 61 3.91 -17.03 -15.80
C GLY A 61 4.77 -15.78 -15.70
N PHE A 62 5.27 -15.53 -14.53
CA PHE A 62 6.29 -14.53 -14.31
C PHE A 62 7.35 -15.10 -13.38
N SER A 63 8.57 -14.64 -13.56
CA SER A 63 9.66 -14.94 -12.64
C SER A 63 10.31 -13.66 -12.14
N ILE A 64 10.59 -13.66 -10.87
CA ILE A 64 11.25 -12.56 -10.17
C ILE A 64 12.48 -13.14 -9.52
N ALA A 65 13.66 -12.63 -9.90
CA ALA A 65 14.92 -13.03 -9.30
C ALA A 65 15.49 -11.85 -8.49
N GLY A 66 15.94 -12.12 -7.24
CA GLY A 66 16.49 -11.05 -6.44
C GLY A 66 17.12 -11.53 -5.14
N LEU A 67 18.00 -10.72 -4.58
CA LEU A 67 18.62 -10.94 -3.27
C LEU A 67 17.77 -10.27 -2.19
N TYR A 68 16.94 -11.01 -1.50
CA TYR A 68 15.96 -10.50 -0.53
C TYR A 68 16.56 -9.83 0.72
N GLY A 69 17.84 -9.86 0.95
CA GLY A 69 18.52 -9.29 2.12
C GLY A 69 19.43 -8.09 1.84
N GLY A 70 19.61 -7.69 0.59
CA GLY A 70 20.53 -6.62 0.21
C GLY A 70 19.94 -5.23 0.38
N LYS A 71 20.81 -4.24 0.62
CA LYS A 71 20.48 -2.81 0.66
C LYS A 71 20.29 -2.24 -0.74
N ASP A 72 21.02 -2.79 -1.72
CA ASP A 72 21.02 -2.28 -3.08
C ASP A 72 19.70 -2.58 -3.78
N PRO A 73 19.11 -1.60 -4.45
CA PRO A 73 17.93 -1.82 -5.26
C PRO A 73 18.30 -2.77 -6.41
N TYR A 74 17.42 -3.74 -6.70
CA TYR A 74 17.60 -4.68 -7.81
C TYR A 74 17.71 -4.00 -9.17
N VAL A 75 17.07 -2.85 -9.28
CA VAL A 75 17.14 -1.98 -10.46
C VAL A 75 17.73 -0.65 -10.02
N LYS A 76 18.86 -0.27 -10.63
CA LYS A 76 19.47 1.03 -10.35
C LYS A 76 18.49 2.13 -10.73
N LYS A 77 18.25 3.04 -9.78
CA LYS A 77 17.36 4.18 -10.02
C LYS A 77 17.97 5.13 -11.04
N ARG A 78 17.18 5.54 -12.02
CA ARG A 78 17.51 6.58 -13.00
C ARG A 78 16.76 7.87 -12.65
N ASP A 79 16.91 8.30 -11.44
CA ASP A 79 16.30 9.51 -10.92
C ASP A 79 17.36 10.38 -10.24
N PRO A 80 18.32 10.90 -11.02
CA PRO A 80 19.32 11.81 -10.48
C PRO A 80 18.63 13.08 -9.96
N ILE A 81 19.17 13.63 -8.89
CA ILE A 81 18.75 14.95 -8.42
C ILE A 81 19.03 15.96 -9.53
N LYS A 82 18.01 16.69 -9.94
CA LYS A 82 18.18 17.74 -10.96
C LYS A 82 19.05 18.85 -10.42
N GLU A 83 20.12 19.15 -11.12
CA GLU A 83 20.94 20.31 -10.81
C GLU A 83 20.18 21.59 -11.16
N ILE A 84 20.10 22.50 -10.20
CA ILE A 84 19.52 23.82 -10.41
C ILE A 84 20.57 24.71 -11.04
N GLU A 85 20.33 25.11 -12.28
CA GLU A 85 21.18 26.09 -12.97
C GLU A 85 21.02 27.48 -12.34
N ASN A 86 22.08 28.30 -12.43
CA ASN A 86 22.09 29.69 -11.96
C ASN A 86 21.71 29.86 -10.46
N LYS A 87 22.20 28.97 -9.60
CA LYS A 87 21.94 28.99 -8.14
C LYS A 87 22.13 30.36 -7.50
N ASP A 88 23.20 31.07 -7.85
CA ASP A 88 23.51 32.37 -7.28
C ASP A 88 22.48 33.44 -7.67
N ALA A 89 21.93 33.39 -8.88
CA ALA A 89 20.86 34.29 -9.30
C ALA A 89 19.57 34.02 -8.48
N TYR A 90 19.22 32.74 -8.23
CA TYR A 90 18.08 32.42 -7.35
C TYR A 90 18.33 32.89 -5.92
N LYS A 91 19.50 32.66 -5.35
CA LYS A 91 19.85 33.11 -4.00
C LYS A 91 19.72 34.64 -3.89
N TYR A 92 20.20 35.37 -4.90
CA TYR A 92 20.08 36.84 -4.94
C TYR A 92 18.63 37.29 -5.01
N VAL A 93 17.83 36.76 -5.93
CA VAL A 93 16.42 37.12 -6.07
C VAL A 93 15.62 36.78 -4.81
N ASN A 94 15.89 35.60 -4.22
CA ASN A 94 15.22 35.14 -3.02
C ASN A 94 15.61 35.90 -1.75
N SER A 95 16.79 36.57 -1.73
CA SER A 95 17.18 37.46 -0.62
C SER A 95 16.42 38.79 -0.61
N GLN A 96 15.77 39.18 -1.69
CA GLN A 96 15.04 40.45 -1.79
C GLN A 96 13.67 40.41 -1.08
N LYS A 97 12.97 39.27 -1.13
CA LYS A 97 11.66 39.09 -0.50
C LYS A 97 11.41 37.61 -0.17
N ASN A 98 10.89 37.34 1.03
CA ASN A 98 10.50 35.99 1.46
C ASN A 98 9.56 35.30 0.44
N SER A 99 8.62 36.05 -0.13
CA SER A 99 7.68 35.54 -1.14
C SER A 99 8.36 34.97 -2.40
N ASN A 100 9.56 35.46 -2.74
CA ASN A 100 10.32 34.89 -3.86
C ASN A 100 10.83 33.51 -3.51
N LEU A 101 11.40 33.34 -2.31
CA LEU A 101 11.88 32.03 -1.84
C LEU A 101 10.72 31.02 -1.76
N TYR A 102 9.53 31.43 -1.29
CA TYR A 102 8.37 30.54 -1.23
C TYR A 102 7.94 30.05 -2.61
N LYS A 103 7.85 30.97 -3.59
CA LYS A 103 7.47 30.61 -4.98
C LYS A 103 8.53 29.75 -5.67
N THR A 104 9.81 30.07 -5.44
CA THR A 104 10.93 29.29 -5.97
C THR A 104 10.91 27.87 -5.38
N SER A 105 10.68 27.75 -4.05
CA SER A 105 10.53 26.47 -3.36
C SER A 105 9.34 25.67 -3.88
N LEU A 106 8.18 26.32 -4.08
CA LEU A 106 6.99 25.66 -4.62
C LEU A 106 7.27 25.00 -5.98
N ARG A 107 8.03 25.70 -6.86
CA ARG A 107 8.39 25.20 -8.17
C ARG A 107 9.35 24.02 -8.10
N PHE A 108 10.54 24.21 -7.51
CA PHE A 108 11.58 23.18 -7.54
C PHE A 108 11.24 21.94 -6.70
N LEU A 109 10.56 22.12 -5.57
CA LEU A 109 10.04 20.99 -4.78
C LEU A 109 8.96 20.23 -5.57
N GLY A 110 8.08 20.94 -6.27
CA GLY A 110 7.03 20.33 -7.11
C GLY A 110 7.60 19.52 -8.26
N GLU A 111 8.68 19.97 -8.90
CA GLU A 111 9.37 19.24 -9.99
C GLU A 111 9.95 17.90 -9.51
N GLU A 112 10.29 17.78 -8.22
CA GLU A 112 10.79 16.54 -7.59
C GLU A 112 9.71 15.72 -6.88
N GLY A 113 8.43 16.14 -6.98
CA GLY A 113 7.30 15.42 -6.39
C GLY A 113 7.06 15.71 -4.91
N PHE A 114 7.58 16.84 -4.43
CA PHE A 114 7.28 17.37 -3.11
C PHE A 114 6.29 18.53 -3.20
N TYR A 115 5.15 18.39 -2.58
CA TYR A 115 4.05 19.35 -2.67
C TYR A 115 4.10 20.28 -1.45
N LEU A 116 4.62 21.50 -1.63
CA LEU A 116 4.65 22.51 -0.58
C LEU A 116 3.23 22.84 -0.11
N GLN A 117 2.99 22.77 1.20
CA GLN A 117 1.70 23.04 1.84
C GLN A 117 1.69 24.37 2.60
N TYR A 118 2.77 24.66 3.30
CA TYR A 118 2.97 25.88 4.08
C TYR A 118 4.44 26.25 4.07
N ALA A 119 4.75 27.53 4.19
CA ALA A 119 6.12 28.01 4.35
C ALA A 119 6.17 29.28 5.21
N ASN A 120 7.26 29.43 5.97
CA ASN A 120 7.52 30.57 6.81
C ASN A 120 9.04 30.77 6.98
N ILE A 121 9.49 32.01 7.10
CA ILE A 121 10.85 32.34 7.49
C ILE A 121 10.77 33.00 8.87
N ASP A 122 11.50 32.45 9.83
CA ASP A 122 11.72 33.10 11.10
C ASP A 122 13.00 33.95 10.98
N ASP A 123 12.81 35.25 10.83
CA ASP A 123 13.92 36.21 10.68
C ASP A 123 14.78 36.31 11.95
N ASN A 124 14.26 35.97 13.15
CA ASN A 124 15.03 36.01 14.38
C ASN A 124 16.04 34.86 14.49
N SER A 125 15.63 33.67 14.03
CA SER A 125 16.49 32.48 14.04
C SER A 125 17.18 32.23 12.70
N ASN A 126 16.88 32.99 11.66
CA ASN A 126 17.30 32.73 10.25
C ASN A 126 16.94 31.31 9.80
N GLU A 127 15.77 30.86 10.17
CA GLU A 127 15.29 29.51 9.92
C GLU A 127 14.20 29.53 8.86
N PHE A 128 14.33 28.63 7.86
CA PHE A 128 13.32 28.45 6.83
C PHE A 128 12.47 27.21 7.13
N HIS A 129 11.21 27.44 7.48
CA HIS A 129 10.22 26.40 7.75
C HIS A 129 9.40 26.09 6.52
N ILE A 130 9.27 24.80 6.19
CA ILE A 130 8.34 24.32 5.18
C ILE A 130 7.53 23.13 5.71
N ALA A 131 6.26 23.08 5.34
CA ALA A 131 5.44 21.90 5.48
C ALA A 131 5.11 21.35 4.10
N TYR A 132 5.30 20.05 3.89
CA TYR A 132 5.19 19.41 2.59
C TYR A 132 4.47 18.05 2.66
N ALA A 133 3.85 17.65 1.57
CA ALA A 133 3.34 16.31 1.32
C ALA A 133 4.12 15.66 0.17
N GLN A 134 4.15 14.33 0.11
CA GLN A 134 4.73 13.59 -1.00
C GLN A 134 4.12 12.18 -1.14
N ASN A 135 4.14 11.62 -2.34
CA ASN A 135 3.62 10.29 -2.63
C ASN A 135 4.59 9.42 -3.46
N ARG A 136 5.82 9.90 -3.70
CA ARG A 136 6.80 9.27 -4.58
C ARG A 136 7.76 8.34 -3.84
N TYR A 137 8.36 8.80 -2.76
CA TYR A 137 9.43 8.10 -2.07
C TYR A 137 8.93 7.28 -0.88
N MET A 138 9.38 6.02 -0.77
CA MET A 138 9.13 5.16 0.40
C MET A 138 10.07 5.52 1.55
N SER A 139 11.34 5.82 1.24
CA SER A 139 12.34 6.23 2.21
C SER A 139 12.11 7.68 2.67
N VAL A 140 11.92 7.86 3.96
CA VAL A 140 11.77 9.19 4.57
C VAL A 140 13.08 9.98 4.51
N PRO A 141 14.25 9.40 4.89
CA PRO A 141 15.53 10.10 4.81
C PRO A 141 15.89 10.58 3.40
N LEU A 142 15.61 9.78 2.38
CA LEU A 142 15.77 10.19 0.98
C LEU A 142 15.01 11.49 0.67
N SER A 143 13.76 11.59 1.14
CA SER A 143 12.94 12.79 0.97
C SER A 143 13.56 14.00 1.69
N ILE A 144 14.04 13.79 2.93
CA ILE A 144 14.70 14.83 3.72
C ILE A 144 15.96 15.36 3.00
N GLY A 145 16.81 14.45 2.52
CA GLY A 145 18.04 14.81 1.83
C GLY A 145 17.81 15.59 0.53
N ARG A 146 16.88 15.12 -0.31
CA ARG A 146 16.52 15.77 -1.59
C ARG A 146 15.94 17.17 -1.38
N ILE A 147 15.02 17.32 -0.42
CA ILE A 147 14.46 18.63 -0.08
C ILE A 147 15.56 19.56 0.42
N SER A 148 16.45 19.09 1.32
CA SER A 148 17.52 19.91 1.89
C SER A 148 18.49 20.41 0.83
N ARG A 149 18.83 19.61 -0.19
CA ARG A 149 19.67 20.03 -1.33
C ARG A 149 18.98 21.12 -2.16
N ILE A 150 17.72 20.92 -2.50
CA ILE A 150 16.95 21.93 -3.24
C ILE A 150 16.93 23.25 -2.47
N LEU A 151 16.62 23.20 -1.18
CA LEU A 151 16.55 24.39 -0.35
C LEU A 151 17.92 25.07 -0.20
N ASP A 152 19.00 24.29 -0.09
CA ASP A 152 20.36 24.86 -0.03
C ASP A 152 20.75 25.60 -1.32
N ASP A 153 20.35 25.05 -2.46
CA ASP A 153 20.67 25.64 -3.76
C ASP A 153 19.92 26.95 -4.03
N ILE A 154 18.73 27.13 -3.48
CA ILE A 154 17.89 28.30 -3.74
C ILE A 154 17.82 29.32 -2.59
N SER A 155 18.16 28.91 -1.37
CA SER A 155 18.04 29.79 -0.20
C SER A 155 19.17 30.80 -0.11
N PRO A 156 18.88 32.06 0.25
CA PRO A 156 19.89 33.07 0.49
C PRO A 156 20.83 32.70 1.66
N ASN A 157 21.98 33.33 1.73
CA ASN A 157 23.06 32.94 2.65
C ASN A 157 22.75 33.22 4.13
N ASN A 158 21.80 34.09 4.42
CA ASN A 158 21.37 34.38 5.80
C ASN A 158 20.55 33.20 6.41
N ILE A 159 19.95 32.34 5.62
CA ILE A 159 19.25 31.16 6.13
C ILE A 159 20.27 30.14 6.66
N GLN A 160 20.17 29.81 7.95
CA GLN A 160 21.11 28.96 8.68
C GLN A 160 20.61 27.53 8.89
N SER A 161 19.29 27.33 8.92
CA SER A 161 18.68 26.01 9.10
C SER A 161 17.38 25.85 8.33
N PHE A 162 17.04 24.59 8.07
CA PHE A 162 15.79 24.20 7.44
C PHE A 162 14.95 23.37 8.41
N THR A 163 13.70 23.75 8.61
CA THR A 163 12.73 22.96 9.37
C THR A 163 11.70 22.40 8.40
N LEU A 164 11.71 21.07 8.26
CA LEU A 164 10.90 20.32 7.31
C LEU A 164 9.81 19.54 8.05
N THR A 165 8.55 19.90 7.87
CA THR A 165 7.40 19.20 8.43
C THR A 165 6.71 18.35 7.36
N ASN A 166 6.69 17.05 7.53
CA ASN A 166 6.00 16.16 6.61
C ASN A 166 4.52 16.02 6.99
N LEU A 167 3.66 16.16 6.00
CA LEU A 167 2.21 16.01 6.13
C LEU A 167 1.69 14.87 5.25
N ASN A 168 0.72 14.13 5.76
CA ASN A 168 -0.07 13.19 4.99
C ASN A 168 -1.55 13.42 5.29
N ALA A 169 -2.36 13.77 4.28
CA ALA A 169 -3.75 14.18 4.44
C ALA A 169 -3.95 15.26 5.54
N ASP A 170 -3.09 16.26 5.54
CA ASP A 170 -3.00 17.36 6.52
C ASP A 170 -2.72 16.90 7.97
N GLN A 171 -2.35 15.64 8.17
CA GLN A 171 -1.89 15.11 9.45
C GLN A 171 -0.36 15.19 9.53
N GLN A 172 0.17 15.69 10.64
CA GLN A 172 1.62 15.78 10.84
C GLN A 172 2.23 14.40 11.10
N MET A 173 3.24 14.06 10.30
CA MET A 173 4.01 12.82 10.47
C MET A 173 5.23 13.06 11.37
N TYR A 174 6.07 14.03 11.02
CA TYR A 174 7.28 14.42 11.75
C TYR A 174 7.68 15.83 11.37
N THR A 175 8.57 16.39 12.16
CA THR A 175 9.34 17.60 11.85
C THR A 175 10.81 17.30 12.04
N VAL A 176 11.65 17.77 11.13
CA VAL A 176 13.11 17.68 11.24
C VAL A 176 13.72 19.07 11.09
N ASN A 177 14.59 19.44 12.01
CA ASN A 177 15.41 20.65 11.91
C ASN A 177 16.82 20.25 11.51
N ILE A 178 17.35 20.90 10.46
CA ILE A 178 18.62 20.56 9.81
C ILE A 178 19.49 21.83 9.75
N PRO A 179 20.60 21.91 10.51
CA PRO A 179 21.58 22.97 10.35
C PRO A 179 22.20 22.90 8.95
N ARG A 180 22.11 24.01 8.21
CA ARG A 180 22.53 24.08 6.79
C ARG A 180 24.02 23.82 6.63
N THR A 181 24.84 24.35 7.53
CA THR A 181 26.31 24.17 7.50
C THR A 181 26.69 22.69 7.67
N ASP A 182 26.03 22.00 8.60
CA ASP A 182 26.27 20.58 8.87
C ASP A 182 25.79 19.72 7.71
N PHE A 183 24.61 20.00 7.16
CA PHE A 183 24.12 19.31 5.98
C PHE A 183 25.11 19.39 4.82
N LYS A 184 25.62 20.57 4.46
CA LYS A 184 26.63 20.77 3.42
C LYS A 184 27.91 20.00 3.69
N LYS A 185 28.43 20.13 4.90
CA LYS A 185 29.67 19.46 5.31
C LYS A 185 29.56 17.94 5.20
N PHE A 186 28.47 17.36 5.70
CA PHE A 186 28.29 15.92 5.75
C PHE A 186 27.81 15.35 4.41
N ASP A 187 27.07 16.11 3.58
CA ASP A 187 26.71 15.72 2.22
C ASP A 187 27.95 15.56 1.33
N ALA A 188 28.91 16.46 1.42
CA ALA A 188 30.15 16.40 0.65
C ALA A 188 30.95 15.11 0.87
N TYR A 189 30.85 14.50 2.06
CA TYR A 189 31.55 13.29 2.44
C TYR A 189 30.64 12.09 2.66
N LYS A 190 29.34 12.22 2.39
CA LYS A 190 28.31 11.20 2.61
C LYS A 190 28.29 10.63 4.04
N GLN A 191 28.50 11.50 5.04
CA GLN A 191 28.58 11.12 6.45
C GLN A 191 27.20 11.05 7.10
N THR A 192 26.45 10.00 6.84
CA THR A 192 25.04 9.83 7.28
C THR A 192 24.90 9.84 8.81
N ASN A 193 25.81 9.19 9.55
CA ASN A 193 25.77 9.14 11.01
C ASN A 193 26.04 10.51 11.63
N ALA A 194 27.03 11.26 11.11
CA ALA A 194 27.34 12.59 11.61
C ALA A 194 26.18 13.57 11.38
N LEU A 195 25.52 13.49 10.22
CA LEU A 195 24.30 14.27 9.98
C LEU A 195 23.20 13.91 10.98
N ARG A 196 23.00 12.59 11.22
CA ARG A 196 21.99 12.13 12.17
C ARG A 196 22.17 12.72 13.57
N GLU A 197 23.40 12.87 14.03
CA GLU A 197 23.73 13.43 15.34
C GLU A 197 23.54 14.95 15.41
N SER A 198 23.62 15.65 14.28
CA SER A 198 23.48 17.11 14.19
C SER A 198 22.04 17.60 14.02
N ILE A 199 21.10 16.71 13.70
CA ILE A 199 19.70 17.08 13.43
C ILE A 199 18.78 16.75 14.60
N ALA A 200 17.68 17.50 14.70
CA ALA A 200 16.58 17.19 15.62
C ALA A 200 15.36 16.69 14.86
N ILE A 201 14.87 15.50 15.23
CA ILE A 201 13.64 14.91 14.67
C ILE A 201 12.61 14.80 15.78
N TYR A 202 11.47 15.46 15.61
CA TYR A 202 10.45 15.60 16.64
C TYR A 202 9.05 15.79 16.05
N LYS A 203 8.07 15.98 16.91
CA LYS A 203 6.71 16.39 16.54
C LYS A 203 6.31 17.61 17.36
N THR A 204 5.65 18.54 16.69
CA THR A 204 5.07 19.74 17.29
C THR A 204 3.55 19.58 17.48
N ASP A 205 2.90 20.58 18.04
CA ASP A 205 1.44 20.67 17.97
C ASP A 205 1.01 20.77 16.50
N PRO A 206 0.01 20.00 16.06
CA PRO A 206 -0.48 20.03 14.67
C PRO A 206 -0.98 21.40 14.19
N LYS A 207 -1.22 22.34 15.10
CA LYS A 207 -1.59 23.72 14.74
C LYS A 207 -0.37 24.59 14.42
N ALA A 208 0.79 24.29 14.98
CA ALA A 208 1.99 25.12 14.87
C ALA A 208 2.46 25.37 13.44
N PHE A 209 2.34 24.37 12.55
CA PHE A 209 2.75 24.53 11.14
C PHE A 209 1.70 25.22 10.27
N ARG A 210 0.49 25.47 10.78
CA ARG A 210 -0.60 26.16 10.04
C ARG A 210 -0.54 27.67 10.16
N ASP A 211 0.15 28.19 11.17
CA ASP A 211 0.42 29.63 11.37
C ASP A 211 1.65 30.07 10.55
N HIS A 212 1.68 29.71 9.26
CA HIS A 212 2.76 30.08 8.36
C HIS A 212 2.38 31.27 7.49
N GLU A 213 3.36 32.11 7.17
CA GLU A 213 3.19 33.30 6.36
C GLU A 213 2.69 32.98 4.94
N TYR A 214 3.14 31.85 4.39
CA TYR A 214 2.82 31.45 3.02
C TYR A 214 2.08 30.13 2.96
N GLN A 215 0.99 30.15 2.23
CA GLN A 215 0.21 28.97 1.84
C GLN A 215 -0.04 29.02 0.35
N PRO A 216 0.40 28.00 -0.43
CA PRO A 216 0.10 27.92 -1.85
C PRO A 216 -1.39 27.88 -2.11
N ASP A 217 -1.83 28.62 -3.12
CA ASP A 217 -3.21 28.56 -3.63
C ASP A 217 -3.36 27.27 -4.45
N ILE A 218 -4.07 26.29 -3.92
CA ILE A 218 -4.32 25.00 -4.55
C ILE A 218 -5.76 24.98 -5.05
N ASN A 219 -5.92 24.83 -6.37
CA ASN A 219 -7.24 24.68 -6.99
C ASN A 219 -7.83 23.30 -6.67
N PHE A 220 -8.61 23.22 -5.63
CA PHE A 220 -9.38 22.01 -5.32
C PHE A 220 -10.68 21.94 -6.13
N PRO A 221 -11.19 20.72 -6.48
CA PRO A 221 -10.59 19.42 -6.22
C PRO A 221 -9.43 19.06 -7.15
N VAL A 222 -8.40 18.41 -6.62
CA VAL A 222 -7.35 17.78 -7.43
C VAL A 222 -7.77 16.36 -7.77
N ILE A 223 -7.78 16.01 -9.04
CA ILE A 223 -8.24 14.70 -9.53
C ILE A 223 -7.05 13.95 -10.14
N MET A 224 -6.79 12.76 -9.62
CA MET A 224 -5.76 11.85 -10.11
C MET A 224 -6.41 10.57 -10.61
N ASN A 225 -6.20 10.24 -11.89
CA ASN A 225 -6.74 9.03 -12.51
C ASN A 225 -5.60 8.11 -12.96
N LYS A 226 -5.77 6.82 -12.69
CA LYS A 226 -4.87 5.77 -13.17
C LYS A 226 -5.69 4.62 -13.73
N PHE A 227 -5.35 4.18 -14.93
CA PHE A 227 -5.87 2.95 -15.52
C PHE A 227 -4.81 1.87 -15.44
N SER A 228 -5.22 0.65 -15.11
CA SER A 228 -4.31 -0.48 -15.04
C SER A 228 -5.02 -1.78 -15.38
N PRO A 229 -4.33 -2.75 -15.99
CA PRO A 229 -4.80 -4.11 -15.99
C PRO A 229 -4.88 -4.61 -14.54
N ALA A 230 -5.86 -5.42 -14.25
CA ALA A 230 -6.04 -6.07 -12.96
C ALA A 230 -6.34 -7.55 -13.16
N ILE A 231 -5.79 -8.37 -12.26
CA ILE A 231 -6.04 -9.81 -12.22
C ILE A 231 -6.70 -10.11 -10.89
N ARG A 232 -7.82 -10.82 -10.93
CA ARG A 232 -8.45 -11.39 -9.75
C ARG A 232 -8.36 -12.91 -9.85
N SER A 233 -8.05 -13.57 -8.74
CA SER A 233 -7.84 -15.01 -8.71
C SER A 233 -8.57 -15.64 -7.53
N GLN A 234 -9.14 -16.80 -7.78
CA GLN A 234 -9.63 -17.72 -6.77
C GLN A 234 -8.85 -19.02 -6.94
N ILE A 235 -8.19 -19.47 -5.88
CA ILE A 235 -7.37 -20.68 -5.92
C ILE A 235 -7.98 -21.73 -5.02
N GLY A 236 -8.08 -22.94 -5.54
CA GLY A 236 -8.63 -24.08 -4.83
C GLY A 236 -10.16 -24.10 -4.79
N GLY A 237 -10.70 -25.29 -4.79
CA GLY A 237 -12.12 -25.57 -4.71
C GLY A 237 -12.45 -26.90 -5.39
N PRO A 238 -13.59 -27.49 -5.07
CA PRO A 238 -14.02 -28.76 -5.69
C PRO A 238 -14.24 -28.65 -7.20
N ASP A 239 -14.59 -27.46 -7.69
CA ASP A 239 -14.85 -27.20 -9.10
C ASP A 239 -13.58 -27.03 -9.94
N GLY A 240 -12.42 -26.74 -9.31
CA GLY A 240 -11.15 -26.58 -10.02
C GLY A 240 -10.06 -25.93 -9.14
N PHE A 241 -8.82 -26.03 -9.63
CA PHE A 241 -7.67 -25.49 -8.91
C PHE A 241 -7.54 -23.97 -9.02
N TYR A 242 -7.83 -23.38 -10.19
CA TYR A 242 -7.65 -21.96 -10.45
C TYR A 242 -8.81 -21.39 -11.28
N PHE A 243 -9.34 -20.29 -10.79
CA PHE A 243 -10.28 -19.44 -11.52
C PHE A 243 -9.75 -18.02 -11.51
N GLY A 244 -9.86 -17.34 -12.63
CA GLY A 244 -9.27 -16.02 -12.78
C GLY A 244 -10.05 -15.08 -13.67
N GLU A 245 -9.74 -13.80 -13.54
CA GLU A 245 -10.26 -12.72 -14.37
C GLU A 245 -9.13 -11.80 -14.78
N ILE A 246 -9.16 -11.39 -16.03
CA ILE A 246 -8.39 -10.25 -16.54
C ILE A 246 -9.37 -9.11 -16.76
N SER A 247 -9.11 -7.98 -16.16
CA SER A 247 -9.97 -6.79 -16.20
C SER A 247 -9.17 -5.52 -16.41
N ILE A 248 -9.86 -4.45 -16.80
CA ILE A 248 -9.34 -3.08 -16.76
C ILE A 248 -9.95 -2.39 -15.56
N ALA A 249 -9.11 -1.85 -14.70
CA ALA A 249 -9.51 -1.08 -13.54
C ALA A 249 -9.14 0.40 -13.71
N ALA A 250 -10.07 1.27 -13.32
CA ALA A 250 -9.86 2.71 -13.18
C ALA A 250 -9.79 3.03 -11.69
N HIS A 251 -8.69 3.65 -11.29
CA HIS A 251 -8.48 4.15 -9.92
C HIS A 251 -8.47 5.66 -9.97
N THR A 252 -9.37 6.27 -9.23
CA THR A 252 -9.51 7.73 -9.14
C THR A 252 -9.37 8.16 -7.70
N GLU A 253 -8.49 9.12 -7.44
CA GLU A 253 -8.44 9.85 -6.18
C GLU A 253 -8.82 11.29 -6.44
N ILE A 254 -9.81 11.79 -5.69
CA ILE A 254 -10.28 13.18 -5.73
C ILE A 254 -9.93 13.79 -4.38
N ILE A 255 -8.96 14.69 -4.35
CA ILE A 255 -8.59 15.45 -3.16
C ILE A 255 -9.49 16.69 -3.13
N VAL A 256 -10.50 16.64 -2.28
CA VAL A 256 -11.51 17.73 -2.15
C VAL A 256 -10.94 18.88 -1.30
N ARG A 257 -10.16 18.54 -0.29
CA ARG A 257 -9.37 19.43 0.57
C ARG A 257 -8.13 18.72 1.07
N ARG A 258 -7.19 19.40 1.72
CA ARG A 258 -5.96 18.79 2.24
C ARG A 258 -6.19 17.54 3.09
N ASN A 259 -7.30 17.51 3.84
CA ASN A 259 -7.68 16.43 4.76
C ASN A 259 -8.93 15.65 4.35
N ILE A 260 -9.46 15.88 3.13
CA ILE A 260 -10.65 15.20 2.60
C ILE A 260 -10.32 14.65 1.22
N ASN A 261 -10.46 13.35 1.05
CA ASN A 261 -10.37 12.72 -0.26
C ASN A 261 -11.51 11.73 -0.52
N ILE A 262 -11.72 11.43 -1.78
CA ILE A 262 -12.63 10.38 -2.24
C ILE A 262 -11.83 9.42 -3.11
N LEU A 263 -11.88 8.14 -2.76
CA LEU A 263 -11.25 7.06 -3.50
C LEU A 263 -12.32 6.31 -4.29
N ALA A 264 -12.17 6.23 -5.59
CA ALA A 264 -13.03 5.43 -6.44
C ALA A 264 -12.21 4.36 -7.17
N THR A 265 -12.74 3.14 -7.20
CA THR A 265 -12.22 2.06 -8.03
C THR A 265 -13.38 1.44 -8.77
N SER A 266 -13.32 1.47 -10.08
CA SER A 266 -14.29 0.83 -10.96
C SER A 266 -13.55 -0.05 -11.97
N GLY A 267 -14.25 -1.00 -12.56
CA GLY A 267 -13.65 -1.89 -13.54
C GLY A 267 -14.66 -2.62 -14.41
N ILE A 268 -14.11 -3.28 -15.41
CA ILE A 268 -14.84 -4.18 -16.29
C ILE A 268 -13.95 -5.38 -16.63
N GLY A 269 -14.46 -6.60 -16.44
CA GLY A 269 -13.79 -7.82 -16.84
C GLY A 269 -13.76 -7.97 -18.34
N ILE A 270 -12.61 -8.38 -18.87
CA ILE A 270 -12.42 -8.71 -20.29
C ILE A 270 -12.66 -10.20 -20.50
N TYR A 271 -12.10 -11.02 -19.60
CA TYR A 271 -12.21 -12.47 -19.65
C TYR A 271 -12.22 -13.01 -18.21
N ASP A 272 -13.09 -13.97 -17.93
CA ASP A 272 -13.14 -14.64 -16.63
C ASP A 272 -13.54 -16.12 -16.79
N THR A 273 -13.15 -16.92 -15.78
CA THR A 273 -13.55 -18.32 -15.61
C THR A 273 -14.41 -18.54 -14.37
N PHE A 274 -14.86 -17.47 -13.71
CA PHE A 274 -15.64 -17.57 -12.46
C PHE A 274 -17.03 -18.21 -12.65
N GLN A 275 -17.56 -18.25 -13.87
CA GLN A 275 -18.79 -18.93 -14.18
C GLN A 275 -18.70 -20.46 -14.00
N GLU A 276 -17.49 -20.99 -13.98
CA GLU A 276 -17.21 -22.41 -13.78
C GLU A 276 -17.30 -22.84 -12.31
N ILE A 277 -17.26 -21.87 -11.37
CA ILE A 277 -17.44 -22.13 -9.93
C ILE A 277 -18.92 -22.36 -9.66
N LYS A 278 -19.29 -23.59 -9.32
CA LYS A 278 -20.69 -24.01 -9.15
C LYS A 278 -21.04 -24.33 -7.70
N LEU A 279 -20.04 -24.73 -6.91
CA LEU A 279 -20.28 -25.12 -5.53
C LEU A 279 -20.78 -23.93 -4.71
N ALA A 280 -21.98 -24.08 -4.14
CA ALA A 280 -22.51 -23.10 -3.20
C ALA A 280 -21.81 -23.22 -1.83
N SER A 281 -21.76 -22.12 -1.08
CA SER A 281 -21.29 -22.14 0.28
C SER A 281 -22.21 -22.99 1.18
N ASP A 282 -21.61 -23.82 2.00
CA ASP A 282 -22.23 -24.61 3.07
C ASP A 282 -22.22 -23.88 4.44
N SER A 283 -21.82 -22.62 4.46
CA SER A 283 -21.76 -21.83 5.69
C SER A 283 -23.13 -21.61 6.30
N ILE A 284 -23.25 -21.83 7.59
CA ILE A 284 -24.45 -21.52 8.39
C ILE A 284 -24.44 -20.09 8.97
N LEU A 285 -23.28 -19.43 8.87
CA LEU A 285 -23.09 -18.03 9.28
C LEU A 285 -23.62 -17.07 8.21
N PRO A 286 -23.83 -15.80 8.53
CA PRO A 286 -24.07 -14.79 7.52
C PRO A 286 -22.96 -14.80 6.46
N HIS A 287 -23.31 -14.91 5.17
CA HIS A 287 -22.36 -15.04 4.07
C HIS A 287 -21.64 -13.73 3.78
N VAL A 288 -20.68 -13.37 4.62
CA VAL A 288 -19.93 -12.10 4.55
C VAL A 288 -18.69 -12.19 3.67
N ARG A 289 -18.22 -13.44 3.37
CA ARG A 289 -17.10 -13.71 2.46
C ARG A 289 -17.39 -14.86 1.50
N THR A 290 -18.07 -15.90 1.92
CA THR A 290 -18.33 -17.08 1.07
C THR A 290 -19.16 -16.75 -0.17
N ASP A 291 -20.02 -15.73 -0.12
CA ASP A 291 -20.75 -15.23 -1.29
C ASP A 291 -19.85 -14.48 -2.31
N ILE A 292 -18.53 -14.32 -2.07
CA ILE A 292 -17.63 -13.56 -2.97
C ILE A 292 -17.70 -14.07 -4.42
N VAL A 293 -17.90 -15.37 -4.61
CA VAL A 293 -18.05 -16.00 -5.92
C VAL A 293 -19.18 -15.34 -6.72
N LYS A 294 -20.32 -15.06 -6.10
CA LYS A 294 -21.47 -14.42 -6.77
C LYS A 294 -21.15 -12.98 -7.23
N TYR A 295 -20.26 -12.29 -6.52
CA TYR A 295 -19.75 -10.97 -6.94
C TYR A 295 -18.75 -11.10 -8.09
N LEU A 296 -17.85 -12.07 -8.04
CA LEU A 296 -16.89 -12.35 -9.09
C LEU A 296 -17.59 -12.76 -10.40
N GLN A 297 -18.63 -13.57 -10.35
CA GLN A 297 -19.45 -13.95 -11.51
C GLN A 297 -20.16 -12.77 -12.19
N GLN A 298 -20.24 -11.59 -11.57
CA GLN A 298 -20.80 -10.38 -12.17
C GLN A 298 -19.70 -9.39 -12.63
N SER A 299 -18.44 -9.75 -12.50
CA SER A 299 -17.32 -8.84 -12.75
C SER A 299 -17.07 -8.54 -14.24
N ASN A 300 -17.56 -9.39 -15.16
CA ASN A 300 -17.54 -9.13 -16.60
C ASN A 300 -18.40 -7.93 -17.03
N LYS A 301 -19.20 -7.37 -16.12
CA LYS A 301 -19.94 -6.13 -16.30
C LYS A 301 -19.25 -4.99 -15.55
N PHE A 302 -19.52 -3.74 -15.96
CA PHE A 302 -19.04 -2.57 -15.23
C PHE A 302 -19.42 -2.67 -13.75
N ASN A 303 -18.46 -2.54 -12.87
CA ASN A 303 -18.62 -2.64 -11.43
C ASN A 303 -17.85 -1.54 -10.72
N ILE A 304 -18.30 -1.20 -9.50
CA ILE A 304 -17.64 -0.25 -8.60
C ILE A 304 -17.22 -1.05 -7.37
N THR A 305 -15.93 -1.26 -7.20
CA THR A 305 -15.39 -2.02 -6.06
C THR A 305 -15.09 -1.14 -4.86
N ARG A 306 -14.94 0.17 -5.07
CA ARG A 306 -14.77 1.18 -4.03
C ARG A 306 -15.31 2.53 -4.47
N LEU A 307 -15.96 3.24 -3.56
CA LEU A 307 -16.28 4.67 -3.65
C LEU A 307 -16.35 5.18 -2.21
N GLN A 308 -15.21 5.54 -1.65
CA GLN A 308 -15.03 5.83 -0.23
C GLN A 308 -14.56 7.26 -0.05
N ALA A 309 -15.33 8.06 0.68
CA ALA A 309 -14.91 9.38 1.15
C ALA A 309 -14.21 9.22 2.52
N ASN A 310 -13.13 9.96 2.71
CA ASN A 310 -12.36 9.99 3.95
C ASN A 310 -12.17 11.42 4.43
N TYR A 311 -12.29 11.61 5.74
CA TYR A 311 -11.97 12.84 6.43
C TYR A 311 -10.97 12.53 7.54
N PHE A 312 -9.80 13.15 7.48
CA PHE A 312 -8.69 12.93 8.41
C PHE A 312 -8.52 14.10 9.34
N GLN A 313 -8.16 13.82 10.60
CA GLN A 313 -7.79 14.83 11.58
C GLN A 313 -6.63 14.36 12.45
N ASN A 314 -5.86 15.32 12.95
CA ASN A 314 -4.78 15.13 13.91
C ASN A 314 -5.03 16.08 15.12
N PRO A 315 -5.90 15.65 16.06
CA PRO A 315 -6.33 16.50 17.18
C PRO A 315 -5.18 16.93 18.11
N THR A 316 -4.23 16.03 18.35
CA THR A 316 -3.00 16.27 19.10
C THR A 316 -1.80 15.68 18.38
N LYS A 317 -0.60 15.97 18.81
CA LYS A 317 0.63 15.49 18.15
C LYS A 317 0.70 13.98 17.93
N ASP A 318 0.05 13.17 18.78
CA ASP A 318 0.12 11.71 18.72
C ASP A 318 -1.22 11.02 18.53
N ILE A 319 -2.33 11.78 18.42
CA ILE A 319 -3.67 11.25 18.17
C ILE A 319 -4.08 11.56 16.72
N TYR A 320 -4.48 10.52 16.02
CA TYR A 320 -4.98 10.56 14.65
C TYR A 320 -6.39 10.03 14.60
N THR A 321 -7.24 10.64 13.78
CA THR A 321 -8.61 10.19 13.58
C THR A 321 -8.98 10.20 12.12
N LYS A 322 -9.87 9.29 11.74
CA LYS A 322 -10.44 9.21 10.39
C LYS A 322 -11.93 8.88 10.49
N ILE A 323 -12.75 9.56 9.70
CA ILE A 323 -14.14 9.20 9.45
C ILE A 323 -14.26 8.87 7.96
N SER A 324 -14.95 7.77 7.64
CA SER A 324 -15.13 7.37 6.25
C SER A 324 -16.54 6.86 5.98
N GLY A 325 -16.97 6.99 4.72
CA GLY A 325 -18.27 6.48 4.30
C GLY A 325 -18.35 6.25 2.80
N GLY A 326 -19.26 5.36 2.42
CA GLY A 326 -19.52 4.99 1.04
C GLY A 326 -19.36 3.51 0.76
N ILE A 327 -18.95 3.15 -0.46
CA ILE A 327 -18.62 1.79 -0.86
C ILE A 327 -17.19 1.49 -0.39
N LEU A 328 -17.08 0.66 0.66
CA LEU A 328 -15.80 0.38 1.32
C LEU A 328 -15.04 -0.75 0.62
N GLU A 329 -15.78 -1.76 0.17
CA GLU A 329 -15.27 -2.95 -0.52
C GLU A 329 -16.30 -3.55 -1.49
N PRO A 330 -15.98 -4.58 -2.29
CA PRO A 330 -16.93 -5.20 -3.19
C PRO A 330 -18.24 -5.65 -2.54
N MET A 331 -18.16 -6.18 -1.30
CA MET A 331 -19.30 -6.79 -0.60
C MET A 331 -20.02 -5.84 0.37
N PHE A 332 -19.38 -4.79 0.84
CA PHE A 332 -19.94 -3.92 1.88
C PHE A 332 -19.81 -2.43 1.57
N MET A 333 -20.85 -1.71 1.96
CA MET A 333 -20.90 -0.26 2.02
C MET A 333 -21.38 0.20 3.39
N GLY A 334 -21.00 1.40 3.81
CA GLY A 334 -21.40 1.92 5.12
C GLY A 334 -20.62 3.14 5.54
N VAL A 335 -20.65 3.39 6.83
CA VAL A 335 -19.97 4.53 7.47
C VAL A 335 -19.28 4.05 8.74
N GLY A 336 -18.20 4.70 9.09
CA GLY A 336 -17.49 4.42 10.32
C GLY A 336 -16.28 5.32 10.53
N GLY A 337 -15.47 4.97 11.49
CA GLY A 337 -14.29 5.75 11.81
C GLY A 337 -13.25 4.98 12.59
N GLU A 338 -12.09 5.57 12.64
CA GLU A 338 -10.92 5.09 13.35
C GLU A 338 -10.33 6.21 14.21
N ALA A 339 -9.80 5.83 15.35
CA ALA A 339 -8.94 6.67 16.18
C ALA A 339 -7.69 5.88 16.56
N MET A 340 -6.53 6.54 16.53
CA MET A 340 -5.24 5.92 16.85
C MET A 340 -4.39 6.86 17.68
N TRP A 341 -3.86 6.35 18.77
CA TRP A 341 -2.78 6.95 19.53
C TRP A 341 -1.46 6.29 19.13
N ARG A 342 -0.57 7.09 18.56
CA ARG A 342 0.74 6.65 18.07
C ARG A 342 1.83 7.58 18.59
N PRO A 343 2.39 7.31 19.79
CA PRO A 343 3.49 8.11 20.34
C PRO A 343 4.70 8.07 19.42
N PHE A 344 5.24 9.23 19.07
CA PHE A 344 6.29 9.35 18.06
C PHE A 344 7.55 8.55 18.37
N GLY A 345 7.99 8.55 19.64
CA GLY A 345 9.18 7.83 20.10
C GLY A 345 8.98 6.35 20.42
N ALA A 346 7.74 5.86 20.39
CA ALA A 346 7.43 4.50 20.81
C ALA A 346 7.38 3.52 19.62
N PRO A 347 7.73 2.24 19.85
CA PRO A 347 7.60 1.19 18.83
C PRO A 347 6.19 0.62 18.71
N TYR A 348 5.19 1.20 19.38
CA TYR A 348 3.82 0.72 19.42
C TYR A 348 2.80 1.82 19.09
N ALA A 349 1.59 1.37 18.75
CA ALA A 349 0.42 2.21 18.65
C ALA A 349 -0.83 1.44 19.12
N ILE A 350 -1.83 2.19 19.57
CA ILE A 350 -3.13 1.65 20.00
C ILE A 350 -4.20 2.37 19.20
N GLY A 351 -5.13 1.60 18.63
CA GLY A 351 -6.24 2.13 17.85
C GLY A 351 -7.56 1.50 18.19
N ALA A 352 -8.64 2.15 17.78
CA ALA A 352 -9.98 1.63 17.80
C ALA A 352 -10.70 2.01 16.52
N GLU A 353 -11.57 1.13 16.04
CA GLU A 353 -12.40 1.36 14.86
C GLU A 353 -13.83 0.86 15.10
N VAL A 354 -14.80 1.54 14.49
CA VAL A 354 -16.20 1.09 14.49
C VAL A 354 -16.84 1.43 13.14
N TRP A 355 -17.61 0.48 12.61
CA TRP A 355 -18.23 0.56 11.30
C TRP A 355 -19.66 0.04 11.34
N ARG A 356 -20.61 0.80 10.81
CA ARG A 356 -21.96 0.33 10.50
C ARG A 356 -22.05 0.07 9.02
N VAL A 357 -22.25 -1.21 8.64
CA VAL A 357 -22.17 -1.62 7.22
C VAL A 357 -23.39 -2.42 6.80
N LYS A 358 -23.66 -2.36 5.50
CA LYS A 358 -24.71 -3.09 4.83
C LYS A 358 -24.14 -3.85 3.63
N GLN A 359 -24.56 -5.10 3.45
CA GLN A 359 -24.12 -5.92 2.35
C GLN A 359 -24.68 -5.38 1.02
N ARG A 360 -23.85 -5.31 0.01
CA ARG A 360 -24.18 -4.84 -1.35
C ARG A 360 -24.82 -5.95 -2.17
N ALA A 361 -25.60 -5.58 -3.15
CA ALA A 361 -26.07 -6.55 -4.16
C ALA A 361 -24.92 -7.05 -5.03
N PHE A 362 -25.03 -8.27 -5.56
CA PHE A 362 -23.98 -8.94 -6.35
C PHE A 362 -23.54 -8.15 -7.57
N ARG A 363 -24.41 -7.30 -8.11
CA ARG A 363 -24.14 -6.46 -9.29
C ARG A 363 -23.07 -5.37 -9.04
N GLN A 364 -22.69 -5.15 -7.79
CA GLN A 364 -21.63 -4.23 -7.34
C GLN A 364 -21.84 -2.78 -7.82
N LEU A 365 -23.10 -2.32 -7.84
CA LEU A 365 -23.46 -0.90 -8.00
C LEU A 365 -23.91 -0.33 -6.63
N PHE A 366 -24.99 0.43 -6.58
CA PHE A 366 -25.45 1.10 -5.34
C PHE A 366 -26.50 0.32 -4.55
N SER A 367 -27.09 -0.71 -5.12
CA SER A 367 -28.13 -1.51 -4.46
C SER A 367 -27.54 -2.40 -3.35
N THR A 368 -28.37 -2.67 -2.33
CA THR A 368 -27.99 -3.43 -1.13
C THR A 368 -28.89 -4.64 -0.90
N ARG A 369 -28.38 -5.60 -0.16
CA ARG A 369 -29.11 -6.77 0.37
C ARG A 369 -29.69 -6.44 1.78
N LYS A 370 -30.34 -7.41 2.39
CA LYS A 370 -30.96 -7.23 3.72
C LYS A 370 -29.93 -7.22 4.87
N TYR A 371 -28.83 -7.96 4.72
CA TYR A 371 -27.85 -8.11 5.79
C TYR A 371 -27.13 -6.78 6.11
N GLN A 372 -27.09 -6.44 7.37
CA GLN A 372 -26.40 -5.29 7.91
C GLN A 372 -25.86 -5.60 9.30
N THR A 373 -24.68 -5.08 9.63
CA THR A 373 -24.07 -5.32 10.93
C THR A 373 -23.25 -4.11 11.40
N THR A 374 -22.90 -4.13 12.69
CA THR A 374 -21.89 -3.23 13.25
C THR A 374 -20.67 -4.05 13.61
N THR A 375 -19.53 -3.72 13.06
CA THR A 375 -18.24 -4.31 13.38
C THR A 375 -17.33 -3.27 14.01
N GLY A 376 -16.42 -3.69 14.86
CA GLY A 376 -15.48 -2.77 15.51
C GLY A 376 -14.43 -3.51 16.29
N HIS A 377 -13.24 -2.93 16.33
CA HIS A 377 -12.08 -3.58 16.94
C HIS A 377 -11.21 -2.59 17.69
N PHE A 378 -10.62 -3.06 18.76
CA PHE A 378 -9.41 -2.49 19.34
C PHE A 378 -8.19 -3.09 18.66
N ASN A 379 -7.22 -2.26 18.32
CA ASN A 379 -6.03 -2.64 17.59
C ASN A 379 -4.79 -2.28 18.41
N PHE A 380 -3.90 -3.24 18.62
CA PHE A 380 -2.59 -3.04 19.21
C PHE A 380 -1.52 -3.39 18.19
N TYR A 381 -0.61 -2.47 17.95
CA TYR A 381 0.50 -2.62 17.03
C TYR A 381 1.81 -2.49 17.80
N TYR A 382 2.72 -3.43 17.59
CA TYR A 382 4.08 -3.34 18.09
C TYR A 382 5.05 -3.70 16.98
N ARG A 383 5.95 -2.78 16.65
CA ARG A 383 7.01 -3.01 15.66
C ARG A 383 8.36 -3.04 16.36
N GLU A 384 8.99 -4.20 16.37
CA GLU A 384 10.34 -4.35 16.91
C GLU A 384 11.34 -3.57 16.01
N PRO A 385 12.14 -2.61 16.57
CA PRO A 385 12.95 -1.71 15.76
C PRO A 385 14.07 -2.38 14.95
N ASN A 386 14.72 -3.41 15.50
CA ASN A 386 15.89 -4.04 14.87
C ASN A 386 15.51 -5.08 13.82
N THR A 387 14.59 -5.97 14.14
CA THR A 387 14.15 -7.05 13.25
C THR A 387 13.07 -6.60 12.27
N ARG A 388 12.42 -5.44 12.55
CA ARG A 388 11.28 -4.89 11.80
C ARG A 388 10.06 -5.83 11.77
N VAL A 389 9.96 -6.70 12.76
CA VAL A 389 8.79 -7.56 12.93
C VAL A 389 7.67 -6.74 13.53
N LEU A 390 6.53 -6.74 12.86
CA LEU A 390 5.27 -6.17 13.33
C LEU A 390 4.41 -7.27 13.94
N ALA A 391 3.97 -7.08 15.17
CA ALA A 391 2.87 -7.80 15.78
C ALA A 391 1.65 -6.88 15.80
N HIS A 392 0.58 -7.28 15.14
CA HIS A 392 -0.71 -6.59 15.17
C HIS A 392 -1.75 -7.52 15.77
N ILE A 393 -2.36 -7.10 16.87
CA ILE A 393 -3.44 -7.81 17.56
C ILE A 393 -4.71 -6.98 17.40
N LYS A 394 -5.76 -7.63 16.94
CA LYS A 394 -7.09 -7.05 16.76
C LYS A 394 -8.09 -7.80 17.64
N ALA A 395 -8.83 -7.08 18.46
CA ALA A 395 -9.83 -7.64 19.37
C ALA A 395 -11.18 -6.96 19.15
N GLY A 396 -12.24 -7.71 18.89
CA GLY A 396 -13.56 -7.14 18.69
C GLY A 396 -14.53 -8.00 17.93
N ARG A 397 -15.53 -7.35 17.32
CA ARG A 397 -16.62 -7.97 16.58
C ARG A 397 -16.39 -7.90 15.08
N PHE A 398 -16.46 -9.05 14.42
CA PHE A 398 -16.27 -9.24 13.00
C PHE A 398 -17.57 -9.10 12.20
N LEU A 399 -17.48 -9.25 10.87
CA LEU A 399 -18.62 -9.04 9.96
C LEU A 399 -19.75 -10.06 10.10
N ALA A 400 -19.44 -11.30 10.45
CA ALA A 400 -20.45 -12.35 10.68
C ALA A 400 -21.10 -12.25 12.06
N GLU A 401 -20.83 -11.16 12.81
CA GLU A 401 -21.30 -10.88 14.16
C GLU A 401 -20.60 -11.66 15.27
N ASP A 402 -19.63 -12.46 14.92
CA ASP A 402 -18.73 -13.16 15.81
C ASP A 402 -17.72 -12.21 16.47
N SER A 403 -17.25 -12.57 17.66
CA SER A 403 -16.32 -11.76 18.45
C SER A 403 -15.09 -12.57 18.85
N GLY A 404 -13.91 -11.94 18.82
CA GLY A 404 -12.68 -12.64 19.13
C GLY A 404 -11.42 -11.85 18.90
N LEU A 405 -10.33 -12.59 18.66
CA LEU A 405 -8.99 -12.08 18.49
C LEU A 405 -8.44 -12.47 17.10
N SER A 406 -7.78 -11.52 16.45
CA SER A 406 -7.00 -11.76 15.24
C SER A 406 -5.55 -11.32 15.48
N PHE A 407 -4.61 -12.15 15.06
CA PHE A 407 -3.18 -11.94 15.17
C PHE A 407 -2.58 -11.86 13.76
N ASN A 408 -1.75 -10.87 13.53
CA ASN A 408 -0.97 -10.72 12.31
C ASN A 408 0.48 -10.46 12.69
N PHE A 409 1.38 -11.31 12.22
CA PHE A 409 2.81 -11.17 12.39
C PHE A 409 3.44 -11.00 11.02
N SER A 410 4.15 -9.91 10.82
CA SER A 410 4.79 -9.64 9.53
C SER A 410 6.18 -9.06 9.72
N ARG A 411 7.06 -9.29 8.75
CA ARG A 411 8.40 -8.73 8.72
C ARG A 411 8.58 -7.86 7.49
N GLU A 412 9.05 -6.65 7.71
CA GLU A 412 9.50 -5.75 6.65
C GLU A 412 11.00 -5.89 6.44
N PHE A 413 11.40 -6.18 5.22
CA PHE A 413 12.80 -6.31 4.82
C PHE A 413 13.38 -4.94 4.42
N LYS A 414 14.73 -4.84 4.32
CA LYS A 414 15.41 -3.61 3.89
C LYS A 414 15.00 -3.14 2.49
N SER A 415 14.62 -4.07 1.62
CA SER A 415 14.09 -3.77 0.29
C SER A 415 12.70 -3.12 0.30
N GLY A 416 12.04 -3.03 1.47
CA GLY A 416 10.63 -2.65 1.60
C GLY A 416 9.64 -3.80 1.36
N ALA A 417 10.12 -4.99 0.97
CA ALA A 417 9.29 -6.18 0.89
C ALA A 417 8.74 -6.54 2.27
N ASN A 418 7.51 -7.03 2.31
CA ASN A 418 6.82 -7.41 3.55
C ASN A 418 6.19 -8.79 3.38
N MET A 419 6.39 -9.66 4.36
CA MET A 419 5.73 -10.97 4.41
C MET A 419 5.21 -11.25 5.81
N GLY A 420 4.09 -11.95 5.90
CA GLY A 420 3.48 -12.24 7.18
C GLY A 420 2.50 -13.40 7.15
N ILE A 421 2.09 -13.77 8.36
CA ILE A 421 1.06 -14.76 8.63
C ILE A 421 -0.03 -14.12 9.47
N PHE A 422 -1.23 -14.61 9.34
CA PHE A 422 -2.34 -14.22 10.20
C PHE A 422 -3.17 -15.44 10.62
N PHE A 423 -3.78 -15.33 11.78
CA PHE A 423 -4.77 -16.29 12.27
C PHE A 423 -5.71 -15.61 13.25
N SER A 424 -6.94 -16.11 13.34
CA SER A 424 -7.99 -15.51 14.15
C SER A 424 -8.81 -16.57 14.86
N PHE A 425 -9.19 -16.29 16.10
CA PHE A 425 -10.05 -17.12 16.91
C PHE A 425 -11.24 -16.29 17.39
N THR A 426 -12.43 -16.82 17.24
CA THR A 426 -13.68 -16.17 17.66
C THR A 426 -14.53 -17.12 18.51
N ASP A 427 -15.66 -16.63 19.00
CA ASP A 427 -16.64 -17.37 19.75
C ASP A 427 -17.44 -18.38 18.93
N ILE A 428 -17.20 -18.46 17.61
CA ILE A 428 -17.79 -19.48 16.74
C ILE A 428 -17.17 -20.85 17.07
N SER A 429 -18.00 -21.87 17.23
CA SER A 429 -17.55 -23.26 17.41
C SER A 429 -16.83 -23.79 16.17
N LYS A 430 -16.05 -24.86 16.33
CA LYS A 430 -15.35 -25.48 15.17
C LYS A 430 -16.34 -26.05 14.15
N GLU A 431 -17.46 -26.54 14.62
CA GLU A 431 -18.56 -27.10 13.83
C GLU A 431 -19.22 -26.00 12.99
N GLU A 432 -19.48 -24.83 13.59
CA GLU A 432 -20.06 -23.67 12.90
C GLU A 432 -19.08 -23.02 11.93
N PHE A 433 -17.80 -22.99 12.27
CA PHE A 433 -16.76 -22.46 11.37
C PHE A 433 -16.61 -23.35 10.13
N GLY A 434 -16.81 -24.65 10.31
CA GLY A 434 -16.65 -25.68 9.28
C GLY A 434 -15.19 -26.10 9.11
N GLU A 435 -14.85 -26.60 7.93
CA GLU A 435 -13.51 -27.08 7.61
C GLU A 435 -12.43 -26.03 7.94
N GLY A 436 -11.35 -26.47 8.61
CA GLY A 436 -10.22 -25.61 8.97
C GLY A 436 -10.27 -25.02 10.37
N SER A 437 -11.39 -25.10 11.10
CA SER A 437 -11.58 -24.77 12.52
C SER A 437 -11.35 -23.32 12.93
N PHE A 438 -10.55 -22.52 12.20
CA PHE A 438 -10.27 -21.11 12.45
C PHE A 438 -9.69 -20.44 11.21
N ASP A 439 -9.81 -19.11 11.11
CA ASP A 439 -9.27 -18.33 10.00
C ASP A 439 -7.74 -18.20 10.08
N LYS A 440 -7.05 -18.43 8.97
CA LYS A 440 -5.61 -18.36 8.87
C LYS A 440 -5.14 -18.11 7.45
N GLY A 441 -3.92 -17.62 7.32
CA GLY A 441 -3.31 -17.44 6.01
C GLY A 441 -1.94 -16.80 6.10
N PHE A 442 -1.37 -16.55 4.93
CA PHE A 442 -0.13 -15.79 4.80
C PHE A 442 -0.23 -14.81 3.64
N PHE A 443 0.65 -13.83 3.64
CA PHE A 443 0.74 -12.85 2.57
C PHE A 443 2.19 -12.42 2.36
N PHE A 444 2.45 -11.93 1.14
CA PHE A 444 3.64 -11.14 0.90
C PHE A 444 3.32 -9.96 -0.03
N ASN A 445 4.03 -8.85 0.17
CA ASN A 445 3.94 -7.65 -0.63
C ASN A 445 5.34 -7.20 -1.03
N LEU A 446 5.48 -6.78 -2.27
CA LEU A 446 6.72 -6.31 -2.86
C LEU A 446 6.54 -4.86 -3.32
N PRO A 447 7.49 -3.96 -3.03
CA PRO A 447 7.48 -2.62 -3.60
C PRO A 447 7.59 -2.68 -5.12
N ILE A 448 6.70 -2.00 -5.83
CA ILE A 448 6.75 -1.92 -7.29
C ILE A 448 8.08 -1.32 -7.77
N GLN A 449 8.63 -0.37 -7.01
CA GLN A 449 9.94 0.22 -7.29
C GLN A 449 11.10 -0.79 -7.34
N MET A 450 10.95 -2.02 -6.81
CA MET A 450 11.98 -3.06 -6.95
C MET A 450 12.20 -3.50 -8.41
N PHE A 451 11.20 -3.30 -9.27
CA PHE A 451 11.18 -3.80 -10.64
C PHE A 451 11.42 -2.69 -11.69
N PHE A 452 11.30 -1.43 -11.30
CA PHE A 452 11.37 -0.29 -12.20
C PHE A 452 12.46 0.71 -11.78
N GLU A 453 12.90 1.52 -12.74
CA GLU A 453 13.94 2.53 -12.52
C GLU A 453 13.44 3.75 -11.76
N ASP A 454 12.12 3.98 -11.74
CA ASP A 454 11.49 5.09 -11.03
C ASP A 454 11.17 4.74 -9.57
N TYR A 455 11.17 5.76 -8.72
CA TYR A 455 10.65 5.63 -7.36
C TYR A 455 9.12 5.55 -7.36
N SER A 456 8.58 4.68 -6.53
CA SER A 456 7.14 4.50 -6.35
C SER A 456 6.83 3.97 -4.96
N ARG A 457 5.75 4.45 -4.35
CA ARG A 457 5.21 3.90 -3.10
C ARG A 457 4.24 2.73 -3.33
N GLY A 458 4.01 2.38 -4.60
CA GLY A 458 3.14 1.26 -4.96
C GLY A 458 3.68 -0.07 -4.44
N MET A 459 2.75 -0.93 -4.01
CA MET A 459 3.03 -2.30 -3.58
C MET A 459 2.26 -3.26 -4.49
N THR A 460 2.84 -4.41 -4.74
CA THR A 460 2.18 -5.56 -5.36
C THR A 460 2.43 -6.79 -4.51
N GLY A 461 1.50 -7.73 -4.51
CA GLY A 461 1.67 -8.93 -3.71
C GLY A 461 0.43 -9.82 -3.77
N PHE A 462 0.45 -10.87 -2.99
CA PHE A 462 -0.72 -11.71 -2.81
C PHE A 462 -0.84 -12.19 -1.36
N GLY A 463 -2.08 -12.55 -1.00
CA GLY A 463 -2.37 -13.27 0.22
C GLY A 463 -3.07 -14.59 -0.12
N LEU A 464 -2.69 -15.64 0.59
CA LEU A 464 -3.36 -16.92 0.52
C LEU A 464 -4.12 -17.18 1.83
N ARG A 465 -5.42 -17.42 1.68
CA ARG A 465 -6.26 -17.95 2.72
C ARG A 465 -6.69 -19.35 2.26
N PRO A 466 -6.25 -20.42 2.95
CA PRO A 466 -6.48 -21.79 2.47
C PRO A 466 -7.96 -22.12 2.24
N LEU A 467 -8.84 -21.55 3.05
CA LEU A 467 -10.29 -21.73 2.97
C LEU A 467 -10.99 -20.39 3.11
N THR A 468 -11.93 -20.09 2.22
CA THR A 468 -12.80 -18.93 2.37
C THR A 468 -13.95 -19.29 3.29
N ARG A 469 -14.00 -18.68 4.47
CA ARG A 469 -15.04 -18.87 5.49
C ARG A 469 -15.62 -17.52 5.92
N ASP A 470 -16.73 -17.52 6.62
CA ASP A 470 -17.41 -16.30 7.07
C ASP A 470 -17.01 -15.86 8.47
N GLY A 471 -16.56 -16.79 9.32
CA GLY A 471 -16.07 -16.48 10.66
C GLY A 471 -14.77 -15.69 10.66
N ALA A 472 -14.59 -14.83 11.63
CA ALA A 472 -13.39 -13.99 11.86
C ALA A 472 -13.06 -13.03 10.71
N GLN A 473 -14.04 -12.57 9.94
CA GLN A 473 -13.80 -11.72 8.76
C GLN A 473 -13.88 -10.23 9.08
N PRO A 474 -12.76 -9.49 9.04
CA PRO A 474 -12.79 -8.05 9.23
C PRO A 474 -13.33 -7.33 7.99
N LEU A 475 -13.86 -6.12 8.20
CA LEU A 475 -14.16 -5.20 7.11
C LEU A 475 -12.86 -4.72 6.42
N ILE A 476 -12.89 -4.65 5.09
CA ILE A 476 -11.78 -4.12 4.30
C ILE A 476 -12.12 -2.69 3.87
N HIS A 477 -11.36 -1.72 4.34
CA HIS A 477 -11.48 -0.32 3.93
C HIS A 477 -10.11 0.25 3.52
N ALA A 478 -10.13 1.36 2.79
CA ALA A 478 -8.90 1.97 2.31
C ALA A 478 -8.33 2.97 3.33
N GLN A 479 -7.02 3.19 3.24
CA GLN A 479 -6.30 4.23 3.97
C GLN A 479 -6.54 4.14 5.50
N ASP A 480 -6.32 2.94 6.08
CA ASP A 480 -6.34 2.77 7.54
C ASP A 480 -5.29 3.69 8.21
N LEU A 481 -5.54 4.06 9.48
CA LEU A 481 -4.66 4.99 10.19
C LEU A 481 -3.26 4.43 10.44
N TRP A 482 -3.08 3.12 10.58
CA TRP A 482 -1.76 2.54 10.74
C TRP A 482 -0.86 2.78 9.54
N SER A 483 -1.38 2.57 8.33
CA SER A 483 -0.63 2.78 7.09
C SER A 483 -0.49 4.27 6.74
N THR A 484 -1.53 5.08 6.92
CA THR A 484 -1.48 6.51 6.60
C THR A 484 -0.57 7.30 7.52
N THR A 485 -0.40 6.87 8.78
CA THR A 485 0.50 7.49 9.75
C THR A 485 1.87 6.80 9.86
N TYR A 486 2.28 6.03 8.85
CA TYR A 486 3.54 5.28 8.86
C TYR A 486 4.77 6.16 9.18
N GLY A 487 4.84 7.36 8.63
CA GLY A 487 5.90 8.34 8.89
C GLY A 487 5.90 8.93 10.31
N ALA A 488 4.81 8.74 11.08
CA ALA A 488 4.69 9.27 12.44
C ALA A 488 5.36 8.36 13.49
N SER A 489 6.52 7.81 13.18
CA SER A 489 7.32 7.00 14.10
C SER A 489 8.80 7.20 13.82
N ILE A 490 9.56 7.55 14.84
CA ILE A 490 11.03 7.74 14.74
C ILE A 490 11.73 6.49 14.21
N ASN A 491 11.28 5.30 14.62
CA ASN A 491 11.85 4.03 14.18
C ASN A 491 11.67 3.81 12.68
N ASN A 492 10.53 4.21 12.11
CA ASN A 492 10.29 4.11 10.67
C ASN A 492 11.11 5.12 9.86
N ILE A 493 11.45 6.27 10.45
CA ILE A 493 12.34 7.25 9.84
C ILE A 493 13.79 6.74 9.86
N MET A 494 14.24 6.28 11.02
CA MET A 494 15.65 5.92 11.23
C MET A 494 16.09 4.63 10.54
N LYS A 495 15.16 3.73 10.21
CA LYS A 495 15.50 2.43 9.63
C LYS A 495 16.26 2.49 8.30
N ASP A 496 16.04 3.55 7.52
CA ASP A 496 16.61 3.75 6.18
C ASP A 496 17.46 5.04 6.13
N TRP A 497 18.05 5.45 7.28
CA TRP A 497 18.75 6.72 7.41
C TRP A 497 19.92 6.90 6.43
N ASP A 498 20.52 5.80 6.03
CA ASP A 498 21.64 5.82 5.06
C ASP A 498 21.23 6.34 3.67
N ASP A 499 19.91 6.35 3.35
CA ASP A 499 19.42 6.83 2.06
C ASP A 499 19.39 8.38 1.96
N VAL A 500 19.72 9.10 3.02
CA VAL A 500 19.59 10.58 3.08
C VAL A 500 20.41 11.29 1.99
N TYR A 501 21.42 10.64 1.46
CA TYR A 501 22.29 11.20 0.42
C TYR A 501 22.16 10.53 -0.96
N ASP A 502 21.16 9.68 -1.17
CA ASP A 502 20.88 9.01 -2.44
C ASP A 502 20.10 9.88 -3.46
#